data_047eef6a7bb464ada773adc52bd0075f
#
_entry.id   047eef6a7bb464ada773adc52bd0075f
#
_cell.length_a   1.000
_cell.length_b   1.000
_cell.length_c   1.000
_cell.angle_alpha   90.00
_cell.angle_beta   90.00
_cell.angle_gamma   90.00
#
_symmetry.space_group_name_H-M   'P 1'
#
loop_
_entity.id
_entity.type
_entity.pdbx_description
1 polymer ?
#
loop_
_entity_poly.entity_id
_entity_poly.type
_entity_poly.pdbx_seq_one_letter_code
_entity_poly.pdbx_strand_id
1 'polypeptide(L)'
;MQASNWMTPRERVRAYFRAGRPVHLPVDPTGPGPGEAFPFALLPGDPERVERIAAHLENPRIIGRNREFTVAVGTYRGCGVTVCSTGIGGPSTEIAVLELAALGVHTLIRTGGTGALDARIPPGSLIINHAMMRDSGPVDAYAPPTYPAAAHPEVVAALTAAAEELGFAYTCGIGATTASYYQGQGRAILPGGDEHLARFRHLGIINLEMEAATLLALASLLGLRAGVVLGVHINRALDRWDDAYEATQDKVIRVALEAVRRLGRGGAAASKTAGGTSRRV
;
A
#
# COMPACT_ATOMS: atom_id res chain seq x y z
N MET A 1 -9.19 -22.91 27.59
CA MET A 1 -8.66 -21.62 27.06
C MET A 1 -7.15 -21.67 26.80
N GLN A 2 -6.59 -22.75 26.20
CA GLN A 2 -5.14 -22.89 25.96
C GLN A 2 -4.74 -23.17 24.49
N ALA A 3 -5.69 -23.34 23.58
CA ALA A 3 -5.40 -23.56 22.17
C ALA A 3 -5.07 -22.29 21.37
N SER A 4 -5.23 -21.09 21.93
CA SER A 4 -5.07 -19.82 21.20
C SER A 4 -3.64 -19.28 21.13
N ASN A 5 -2.68 -19.88 21.82
CA ASN A 5 -1.31 -19.34 21.92
C ASN A 5 -0.40 -19.69 20.72
N TRP A 6 -0.81 -20.61 19.83
CA TRP A 6 0.00 -21.09 18.72
C TRP A 6 -0.42 -20.57 17.35
N MET A 7 -1.56 -19.88 17.25
CA MET A 7 -2.02 -19.31 15.99
C MET A 7 -1.23 -18.06 15.63
N THR A 8 -0.76 -17.99 14.40
CA THR A 8 -0.19 -16.78 13.81
C THR A 8 -1.24 -15.66 13.73
N PRO A 9 -0.85 -14.39 13.65
CA PRO A 9 -1.80 -13.29 13.45
C PRO A 9 -2.74 -13.50 12.25
N ARG A 10 -2.24 -14.07 11.15
CA ARG A 10 -3.04 -14.37 9.94
C ARG A 10 -4.10 -15.45 10.21
N GLU A 11 -3.76 -16.49 10.93
CA GLU A 11 -4.71 -17.53 11.31
C GLU A 11 -5.78 -17.01 12.28
N ARG A 12 -5.41 -16.09 13.17
CA ARG A 12 -6.38 -15.41 14.04
C ARG A 12 -7.38 -14.57 13.24
N VAL A 13 -6.95 -13.81 12.23
CA VAL A 13 -7.86 -13.09 11.34
C VAL A 13 -8.78 -14.06 10.61
N ARG A 14 -8.21 -15.15 10.05
CA ARG A 14 -9.01 -16.18 9.35
C ARG A 14 -10.06 -16.83 10.24
N ALA A 15 -9.86 -16.92 11.54
CA ALA A 15 -10.85 -17.44 12.48
C ALA A 15 -12.13 -16.57 12.58
N TYR A 16 -12.07 -15.30 12.16
CA TYR A 16 -13.24 -14.42 12.07
C TYR A 16 -13.95 -14.50 10.71
N PHE A 17 -13.43 -15.24 9.75
CA PHE A 17 -14.09 -15.44 8.46
C PHE A 17 -15.44 -16.15 8.64
N ARG A 18 -16.46 -15.75 7.87
CA ARG A 18 -17.78 -16.38 7.89
C ARG A 18 -17.90 -17.39 6.78
N ALA A 19 -18.17 -18.65 7.11
CA ALA A 19 -18.21 -19.75 6.14
C ALA A 19 -16.95 -19.83 5.25
N GLY A 20 -15.76 -19.54 5.85
CA GLY A 20 -14.49 -19.54 5.13
C GLY A 20 -14.18 -18.30 4.30
N ARG A 21 -15.07 -17.31 4.27
CA ARG A 21 -14.93 -16.07 3.49
C ARG A 21 -14.58 -14.86 4.37
N PRO A 22 -13.78 -13.90 3.87
CA PRO A 22 -13.60 -12.61 4.53
C PRO A 22 -14.92 -11.93 4.84
N VAL A 23 -14.97 -11.11 5.87
CA VAL A 23 -16.20 -10.40 6.25
C VAL A 23 -16.46 -9.21 5.33
N HIS A 24 -15.39 -8.55 4.86
CA HIS A 24 -15.49 -7.30 4.10
C HIS A 24 -15.03 -7.45 2.65
N LEU A 25 -13.91 -8.12 2.40
CA LEU A 25 -13.44 -8.27 1.03
C LEU A 25 -14.34 -9.24 0.25
N PRO A 26 -14.75 -8.89 -0.98
CA PRO A 26 -15.65 -9.70 -1.81
C PRO A 26 -14.87 -10.86 -2.48
N VAL A 27 -14.13 -11.64 -1.70
CA VAL A 27 -13.29 -12.76 -2.17
C VAL A 27 -13.85 -14.06 -1.62
N ASP A 28 -13.98 -15.07 -2.47
CA ASP A 28 -14.38 -16.42 -2.08
C ASP A 28 -13.21 -17.42 -2.22
N PRO A 29 -12.42 -17.64 -1.18
CA PRO A 29 -11.29 -18.56 -1.23
C PRO A 29 -11.73 -20.04 -1.32
N THR A 30 -13.03 -20.33 -1.18
CA THR A 30 -13.60 -21.68 -1.27
C THR A 30 -14.24 -21.96 -2.64
N GLY A 31 -14.26 -20.98 -3.53
CA GLY A 31 -14.83 -21.06 -4.88
C GLY A 31 -14.03 -22.00 -5.82
N PRO A 32 -14.63 -22.44 -6.93
CA PRO A 32 -14.04 -23.42 -7.85
C PRO A 32 -12.93 -22.85 -8.76
N GLY A 33 -12.32 -21.73 -8.43
CA GLY A 33 -11.25 -21.10 -9.21
C GLY A 33 -9.87 -21.21 -8.56
N PRO A 34 -8.77 -20.98 -9.32
CA PRO A 34 -7.44 -20.83 -8.71
C PRO A 34 -7.50 -19.68 -7.73
N GLY A 35 -6.96 -19.89 -6.52
CA GLY A 35 -7.02 -19.04 -5.35
C GLY A 35 -7.22 -17.54 -5.67
N GLU A 36 -8.30 -16.97 -5.15
CA GLU A 36 -8.82 -15.66 -5.60
C GLU A 36 -7.97 -14.46 -5.13
N ALA A 37 -6.83 -14.70 -4.50
CA ALA A 37 -5.85 -13.68 -4.19
C ALA A 37 -4.45 -14.14 -4.57
N PHE A 38 -3.73 -13.31 -5.31
CA PHE A 38 -2.32 -13.54 -5.62
C PHE A 38 -1.41 -12.95 -4.55
N PRO A 39 -0.16 -13.42 -4.45
CA PRO A 39 0.78 -13.03 -3.40
C PRO A 39 1.15 -11.55 -3.34
N PHE A 40 1.02 -10.81 -4.45
CA PHE A 40 1.26 -9.38 -4.55
C PHE A 40 -0.06 -8.63 -4.61
N ALA A 41 -0.24 -7.60 -3.79
CA ALA A 41 -1.42 -6.75 -3.85
C ALA A 41 -1.06 -5.27 -4.06
N LEU A 42 -1.77 -4.62 -4.98
CA LEU A 42 -1.76 -3.18 -5.18
C LEU A 42 -3.00 -2.57 -4.51
N LEU A 43 -2.77 -1.54 -3.69
CA LEU A 43 -3.81 -0.94 -2.85
C LEU A 43 -4.05 0.55 -3.21
N PRO A 44 -4.91 0.84 -4.18
CA PRO A 44 -5.46 2.18 -4.36
C PRO A 44 -6.48 2.50 -3.25
N GLY A 45 -6.69 3.78 -2.93
CA GLY A 45 -7.79 4.18 -2.04
C GLY A 45 -9.15 4.10 -2.75
N ASP A 46 -9.21 4.59 -3.96
CA ASP A 46 -10.42 4.74 -4.77
C ASP A 46 -10.80 3.42 -5.47
N PRO A 47 -12.05 2.95 -5.33
CA PRO A 47 -12.55 1.77 -6.04
C PRO A 47 -12.46 1.85 -7.57
N GLU A 48 -12.62 3.02 -8.18
CA GLU A 48 -12.53 3.18 -9.64
C GLU A 48 -11.11 2.97 -10.15
N ARG A 49 -10.10 3.24 -9.33
CA ARG A 49 -8.70 2.97 -9.70
C ARG A 49 -8.38 1.48 -9.78
N VAL A 50 -9.17 0.61 -9.18
CA VAL A 50 -9.01 -0.85 -9.33
C VAL A 50 -9.17 -1.25 -10.79
N GLU A 51 -10.17 -0.72 -11.49
CA GLU A 51 -10.40 -1.00 -12.92
C GLU A 51 -9.27 -0.46 -13.79
N ARG A 52 -8.75 0.74 -13.47
CA ARG A 52 -7.60 1.30 -14.18
C ARG A 52 -6.35 0.44 -14.04
N ILE A 53 -6.06 -0.05 -12.83
CA ILE A 53 -4.94 -0.96 -12.61
C ILE A 53 -5.18 -2.28 -13.34
N ALA A 54 -6.39 -2.83 -13.26
CA ALA A 54 -6.78 -4.07 -13.93
C ALA A 54 -6.60 -3.99 -15.46
N ALA A 55 -6.83 -2.83 -16.07
CA ALA A 55 -6.63 -2.62 -17.51
C ALA A 55 -5.15 -2.81 -17.95
N HIS A 56 -4.18 -2.75 -17.05
CA HIS A 56 -2.76 -3.05 -17.32
C HIS A 56 -2.39 -4.52 -17.13
N LEU A 57 -3.32 -5.36 -16.65
CA LEU A 57 -3.10 -6.77 -16.37
C LEU A 57 -3.49 -7.65 -17.56
N GLU A 58 -2.87 -8.80 -17.66
CA GLU A 58 -3.27 -9.89 -18.53
C GLU A 58 -4.36 -10.71 -17.84
N ASN A 59 -5.42 -11.09 -18.58
CA ASN A 59 -6.58 -11.85 -18.08
C ASN A 59 -7.20 -11.22 -16.81
N PRO A 60 -7.51 -9.92 -16.80
CA PRO A 60 -8.06 -9.26 -15.63
C PRO A 60 -9.47 -9.77 -15.33
N ARG A 61 -9.76 -9.97 -14.04
CA ARG A 61 -11.10 -10.30 -13.55
C ARG A 61 -11.45 -9.44 -12.35
N ILE A 62 -12.58 -8.75 -12.39
CA ILE A 62 -13.18 -8.15 -11.19
C ILE A 62 -13.79 -9.30 -10.39
N ILE A 63 -13.30 -9.52 -9.18
CA ILE A 63 -13.81 -10.57 -8.28
C ILE A 63 -15.12 -10.15 -7.65
N GLY A 64 -15.20 -8.90 -7.20
CA GLY A 64 -16.41 -8.36 -6.60
C GLY A 64 -16.23 -6.96 -6.04
N ARG A 65 -17.34 -6.46 -5.50
CA ARG A 65 -17.42 -5.16 -4.82
C ARG A 65 -18.27 -5.30 -3.56
N ASN A 66 -17.77 -4.75 -2.48
CA ASN A 66 -18.50 -4.63 -1.22
C ASN A 66 -18.04 -3.37 -0.50
N ARG A 67 -18.96 -2.44 -0.24
CA ARG A 67 -18.64 -1.11 0.32
C ARG A 67 -17.55 -0.40 -0.52
N GLU A 68 -16.51 0.11 0.13
CA GLU A 68 -15.32 0.71 -0.49
C GLU A 68 -14.34 -0.31 -1.10
N PHE A 69 -14.55 -1.60 -0.87
CA PHE A 69 -13.66 -2.65 -1.35
C PHE A 69 -14.11 -3.18 -2.71
N THR A 70 -13.35 -2.86 -3.74
CA THR A 70 -13.39 -3.52 -5.04
C THR A 70 -12.15 -4.36 -5.19
N VAL A 71 -12.31 -5.63 -5.58
CA VAL A 71 -11.18 -6.54 -5.76
C VAL A 71 -11.12 -7.01 -7.21
N ALA A 72 -9.92 -6.94 -7.78
CA ALA A 72 -9.59 -7.51 -9.08
C ALA A 72 -8.34 -8.38 -8.97
N VAL A 73 -8.19 -9.32 -9.90
CA VAL A 73 -6.99 -10.14 -10.06
C VAL A 73 -6.62 -10.24 -11.53
N GLY A 74 -5.36 -10.50 -11.79
CA GLY A 74 -4.83 -10.74 -13.13
C GLY A 74 -3.34 -11.04 -13.06
N THR A 75 -2.66 -11.06 -14.21
CA THR A 75 -1.21 -11.24 -14.25
C THR A 75 -0.53 -10.05 -14.91
N TYR A 76 0.67 -9.75 -14.48
CA TYR A 76 1.52 -8.76 -15.12
C TYR A 76 2.89 -9.38 -15.41
N ARG A 77 3.17 -9.60 -16.69
CA ARG A 77 4.43 -10.21 -17.16
C ARG A 77 4.77 -11.51 -16.40
N GLY A 78 3.77 -12.35 -16.23
CA GLY A 78 3.88 -13.65 -15.55
C GLY A 78 3.79 -13.61 -14.02
N CYS A 79 3.63 -12.45 -13.40
CA CYS A 79 3.42 -12.31 -11.95
C CYS A 79 1.93 -12.13 -11.66
N GLY A 80 1.38 -12.95 -10.77
CA GLY A 80 0.00 -12.79 -10.29
C GLY A 80 -0.15 -11.56 -9.41
N VAL A 81 -1.17 -10.74 -9.68
CA VAL A 81 -1.46 -9.48 -8.99
C VAL A 81 -2.90 -9.46 -8.51
N THR A 82 -3.08 -9.15 -7.24
CA THR A 82 -4.36 -8.76 -6.65
C THR A 82 -4.41 -7.22 -6.62
N VAL A 83 -5.54 -6.64 -6.93
CA VAL A 83 -5.79 -5.21 -6.74
C VAL A 83 -6.97 -5.08 -5.80
N CYS A 84 -6.83 -4.29 -4.75
CA CYS A 84 -7.90 -4.10 -3.76
C CYS A 84 -7.96 -2.63 -3.36
N SER A 85 -9.10 -1.97 -3.57
CA SER A 85 -9.30 -0.64 -3.01
C SER A 85 -9.40 -0.69 -1.49
N THR A 86 -8.91 0.36 -0.83
CA THR A 86 -8.92 0.46 0.64
C THR A 86 -9.96 1.45 1.16
N GLY A 87 -10.58 2.24 0.29
CA GLY A 87 -11.31 3.44 0.72
C GLY A 87 -10.36 4.52 1.25
N ILE A 88 -10.89 5.45 2.02
CA ILE A 88 -10.15 6.56 2.63
C ILE A 88 -9.90 6.29 4.11
N GLY A 89 -8.62 6.37 4.50
CA GLY A 89 -8.21 6.39 5.90
C GLY A 89 -7.80 5.05 6.49
N GLY A 90 -7.25 5.12 7.70
CA GLY A 90 -6.65 3.99 8.39
C GLY A 90 -7.60 2.82 8.67
N PRO A 91 -8.83 3.04 9.20
CA PRO A 91 -9.71 1.94 9.59
C PRO A 91 -10.09 1.00 8.44
N SER A 92 -10.41 1.52 7.26
CA SER A 92 -10.70 0.66 6.10
C SER A 92 -9.44 0.00 5.53
N THR A 93 -8.30 0.70 5.57
CA THR A 93 -6.99 0.14 5.20
C THR A 93 -6.61 -1.03 6.12
N GLU A 94 -6.84 -0.92 7.43
CA GLU A 94 -6.64 -2.00 8.39
C GLU A 94 -7.38 -3.26 7.97
N ILE A 95 -8.68 -3.15 7.69
CA ILE A 95 -9.53 -4.27 7.27
C ILE A 95 -8.95 -4.93 6.01
N ALA A 96 -8.63 -4.14 4.97
CA ALA A 96 -8.06 -4.66 3.74
C ALA A 96 -6.74 -5.41 3.96
N VAL A 97 -5.82 -4.84 4.74
CA VAL A 97 -4.50 -5.44 5.01
C VAL A 97 -4.65 -6.76 5.77
N LEU A 98 -5.48 -6.81 6.82
CA LEU A 98 -5.68 -8.01 7.63
C LEU A 98 -6.34 -9.14 6.83
N GLU A 99 -7.40 -8.84 6.10
CA GLU A 99 -8.11 -9.86 5.31
C GLU A 99 -7.27 -10.35 4.12
N LEU A 100 -6.54 -9.47 3.41
CA LEU A 100 -5.59 -9.87 2.37
C LEU A 100 -4.45 -10.74 2.91
N ALA A 101 -3.90 -10.39 4.08
CA ALA A 101 -2.89 -11.21 4.75
C ALA A 101 -3.41 -12.63 5.07
N ALA A 102 -4.64 -12.73 5.55
CA ALA A 102 -5.31 -14.00 5.84
C ALA A 102 -5.62 -14.81 4.56
N LEU A 103 -5.79 -14.15 3.42
CA LEU A 103 -5.94 -14.77 2.10
C LEU A 103 -4.60 -15.22 1.47
N GLY A 104 -3.45 -14.92 2.10
CA GLY A 104 -2.14 -15.37 1.63
C GLY A 104 -1.33 -14.32 0.88
N VAL A 105 -1.81 -13.09 0.81
CA VAL A 105 -0.99 -11.97 0.29
C VAL A 105 0.21 -11.76 1.22
N HIS A 106 1.41 -11.57 0.64
CA HIS A 106 2.64 -11.36 1.40
C HIS A 106 3.39 -10.09 1.04
N THR A 107 3.01 -9.41 -0.05
CA THR A 107 3.61 -8.13 -0.46
C THR A 107 2.52 -7.16 -0.85
N LEU A 108 2.51 -5.99 -0.23
CA LEU A 108 1.50 -4.96 -0.35
C LEU A 108 2.15 -3.67 -0.86
N ILE A 109 1.61 -3.06 -1.92
CA ILE A 109 2.08 -1.77 -2.43
C ILE A 109 0.91 -0.80 -2.47
N ARG A 110 0.98 0.24 -1.65
CA ARG A 110 0.03 1.34 -1.75
C ARG A 110 0.28 2.14 -3.02
N THR A 111 -0.77 2.30 -3.81
CA THR A 111 -0.80 3.07 -5.05
C THR A 111 -1.79 4.23 -4.90
N GLY A 112 -1.31 5.39 -4.46
CA GLY A 112 -2.19 6.47 -4.02
C GLY A 112 -1.87 7.83 -4.61
N GLY A 113 -2.58 8.83 -4.09
CA GLY A 113 -2.31 10.24 -4.30
C GLY A 113 -1.80 10.90 -3.02
N THR A 114 -1.12 12.03 -3.15
CA THR A 114 -0.56 12.77 -2.01
C THR A 114 -0.48 14.26 -2.26
N GLY A 115 -0.40 15.01 -1.17
CA GLY A 115 -0.02 16.42 -1.17
C GLY A 115 1.42 16.60 -0.73
N ALA A 116 2.29 17.13 -1.61
CA ALA A 116 3.67 17.46 -1.28
C ALA A 116 3.75 18.70 -0.37
N LEU A 117 4.68 18.69 0.59
CA LEU A 117 4.96 19.82 1.50
C LEU A 117 6.24 20.59 1.15
N ASP A 118 7.11 20.00 0.36
CA ASP A 118 8.34 20.62 -0.13
C ASP A 118 8.08 21.30 -1.49
N ALA A 119 8.37 22.59 -1.59
CA ALA A 119 8.18 23.37 -2.81
C ALA A 119 8.99 22.85 -4.02
N ARG A 120 10.03 22.06 -3.78
CA ARG A 120 10.88 21.46 -4.81
C ARG A 120 10.25 20.24 -5.47
N ILE A 121 9.17 19.68 -4.92
CA ILE A 121 8.50 18.51 -5.45
C ILE A 121 7.30 18.94 -6.30
N PRO A 122 7.40 18.94 -7.63
CA PRO A 122 6.32 19.47 -8.47
C PRO A 122 5.10 18.54 -8.49
N PRO A 123 3.89 19.09 -8.70
CA PRO A 123 2.73 18.28 -9.09
C PRO A 123 3.04 17.41 -10.32
N GLY A 124 2.46 16.24 -10.40
CA GLY A 124 2.69 15.29 -11.48
C GLY A 124 3.94 14.41 -11.34
N SER A 125 4.78 14.64 -10.31
CA SER A 125 5.90 13.75 -9.96
C SER A 125 5.45 12.64 -8.99
N LEU A 126 6.38 11.72 -8.69
CA LEU A 126 6.12 10.61 -7.79
C LEU A 126 6.83 10.82 -6.44
N ILE A 127 6.24 10.28 -5.38
CA ILE A 127 6.90 10.12 -4.08
C ILE A 127 6.90 8.63 -3.73
N ILE A 128 8.09 8.12 -3.37
CA ILE A 128 8.28 6.78 -2.82
C ILE A 128 8.66 6.94 -1.35
N ASN A 129 7.73 6.65 -0.45
CA ASN A 129 8.00 6.80 0.97
C ASN A 129 8.71 5.55 1.51
N HIS A 130 9.86 5.76 2.17
CA HIS A 130 10.57 4.70 2.89
C HIS A 130 10.12 4.59 4.36
N ALA A 131 9.44 5.60 4.89
CA ALA A 131 8.81 5.60 6.20
C ALA A 131 7.66 6.61 6.23
N MET A 132 6.73 6.39 7.17
CA MET A 132 5.63 7.31 7.42
C MET A 132 5.59 7.67 8.92
N MET A 133 5.42 8.94 9.21
CA MET A 133 5.05 9.39 10.54
C MET A 133 3.58 9.02 10.80
N ARG A 134 3.31 8.41 11.93
CA ARG A 134 1.96 8.11 12.41
C ARG A 134 1.44 9.31 13.21
N ASP A 135 0.50 10.05 12.66
CA ASP A 135 -0.11 11.16 13.40
C ASP A 135 -1.30 10.67 14.24
N SER A 136 -2.03 9.65 13.75
CA SER A 136 -3.11 8.94 14.44
C SER A 136 -3.54 7.73 13.61
N GLY A 137 -4.34 6.83 14.18
CA GLY A 137 -4.97 5.78 13.40
C GLY A 137 -5.13 4.45 14.15
N PRO A 138 -5.68 3.42 13.48
CA PRO A 138 -6.04 2.15 14.10
C PRO A 138 -4.83 1.35 14.59
N VAL A 139 -3.62 1.65 14.12
CA VAL A 139 -2.39 0.97 14.57
C VAL A 139 -2.16 1.11 16.06
N ASP A 140 -2.71 2.15 16.70
CA ASP A 140 -2.58 2.35 18.16
C ASP A 140 -3.27 1.25 18.97
N ALA A 141 -4.18 0.49 18.36
CA ALA A 141 -4.77 -0.71 18.95
C ALA A 141 -3.82 -1.94 18.94
N TYR A 142 -2.74 -1.90 18.13
CA TYR A 142 -1.82 -3.01 17.89
C TYR A 142 -0.42 -2.77 18.43
N ALA A 143 0.04 -1.53 18.41
CA ALA A 143 1.41 -1.16 18.75
C ALA A 143 1.48 0.26 19.30
N PRO A 144 2.44 0.56 20.22
CA PRO A 144 2.59 1.90 20.77
C PRO A 144 2.87 2.95 19.69
N PRO A 145 2.58 4.24 19.95
CA PRO A 145 2.84 5.32 18.97
C PRO A 145 4.28 5.40 18.47
N THR A 146 5.24 4.92 19.26
CA THR A 146 6.66 4.85 18.91
C THR A 146 7.03 3.72 17.94
N TYR A 147 6.11 2.77 17.67
CA TYR A 147 6.35 1.71 16.70
C TYR A 147 6.47 2.29 15.29
N PRO A 148 7.55 2.02 14.55
CA PRO A 148 7.79 2.65 13.25
C PRO A 148 6.84 2.14 12.16
N ALA A 149 6.39 3.04 11.28
CA ALA A 149 5.75 2.69 10.02
C ALA A 149 6.80 2.76 8.89
N ALA A 150 7.64 1.74 8.79
CA ALA A 150 8.73 1.66 7.82
C ALA A 150 8.35 0.74 6.65
N ALA A 151 8.71 1.15 5.43
CA ALA A 151 8.57 0.33 4.24
C ALA A 151 9.65 -0.77 4.22
N HIS A 152 9.33 -1.91 3.60
CA HIS A 152 10.29 -2.99 3.43
C HIS A 152 11.38 -2.58 2.43
N PRO A 153 12.70 -2.71 2.76
CA PRO A 153 13.78 -2.21 1.93
C PRO A 153 13.79 -2.78 0.50
N GLU A 154 13.46 -4.06 0.32
CA GLU A 154 13.35 -4.66 -1.01
C GLU A 154 12.23 -4.04 -1.85
N VAL A 155 11.11 -3.66 -1.22
CA VAL A 155 9.99 -3.02 -1.94
C VAL A 155 10.36 -1.60 -2.33
N VAL A 156 11.02 -0.85 -1.44
CA VAL A 156 11.54 0.49 -1.77
C VAL A 156 12.52 0.41 -2.94
N ALA A 157 13.50 -0.49 -2.88
CA ALA A 157 14.49 -0.69 -3.94
C ALA A 157 13.82 -1.09 -5.28
N ALA A 158 12.79 -1.94 -5.25
CA ALA A 158 12.07 -2.33 -6.45
C ALA A 158 11.28 -1.16 -7.05
N LEU A 159 10.65 -0.32 -6.22
CA LEU A 159 9.89 0.86 -6.66
C LEU A 159 10.80 1.93 -7.27
N THR A 160 11.94 2.24 -6.62
CA THR A 160 12.91 3.22 -7.13
C THR A 160 13.51 2.76 -8.45
N ALA A 161 13.98 1.51 -8.53
CA ALA A 161 14.52 0.95 -9.76
C ALA A 161 13.47 0.88 -10.89
N ALA A 162 12.19 0.67 -10.57
CA ALA A 162 11.10 0.72 -11.55
C ALA A 162 10.86 2.14 -12.06
N ALA A 163 10.88 3.14 -11.19
CA ALA A 163 10.74 4.55 -11.60
C ALA A 163 11.88 4.99 -12.50
N GLU A 164 13.13 4.60 -12.18
CA GLU A 164 14.33 4.86 -12.99
C GLU A 164 14.24 4.20 -14.38
N GLU A 165 13.88 2.91 -14.44
CA GLU A 165 13.72 2.18 -15.72
C GLU A 165 12.68 2.84 -16.63
N LEU A 166 11.59 3.34 -16.02
CA LEU A 166 10.51 4.00 -16.76
C LEU A 166 10.78 5.48 -17.05
N GLY A 167 11.87 6.05 -16.57
CA GLY A 167 12.23 7.46 -16.77
C GLY A 167 11.33 8.45 -16.04
N PHE A 168 10.69 8.04 -14.94
CA PHE A 168 9.80 8.92 -14.17
C PHE A 168 10.54 9.59 -13.00
N ALA A 169 10.39 10.92 -12.90
CA ALA A 169 10.92 11.68 -11.78
C ALA A 169 10.22 11.27 -10.48
N TYR A 170 11.01 11.01 -9.44
CA TYR A 170 10.51 10.66 -8.11
C TYR A 170 11.36 11.29 -7.00
N THR A 171 10.80 11.39 -5.81
CA THR A 171 11.48 11.78 -4.58
C THR A 171 11.28 10.71 -3.53
N CYS A 172 12.36 10.28 -2.85
CA CYS A 172 12.27 9.44 -1.67
C CYS A 172 12.28 10.28 -0.40
N GLY A 173 11.47 9.91 0.59
CA GLY A 173 11.47 10.61 1.87
C GLY A 173 10.45 10.05 2.86
N ILE A 174 10.37 10.74 4.00
CA ILE A 174 9.41 10.44 5.05
C ILE A 174 8.15 11.26 4.82
N GLY A 175 7.00 10.58 4.73
CA GLY A 175 5.69 11.20 4.70
C GLY A 175 4.99 11.18 6.06
N ALA A 176 3.80 11.75 6.14
CA ALA A 176 2.93 11.57 7.31
C ALA A 176 1.53 11.11 6.89
N THR A 177 0.99 10.17 7.67
CA THR A 177 -0.39 9.73 7.58
C THR A 177 -1.21 10.44 8.63
N THR A 178 -2.25 11.17 8.20
CA THR A 178 -3.17 11.90 9.10
C THR A 178 -4.58 11.35 8.98
N ALA A 179 -5.34 11.30 10.08
CA ALA A 179 -6.73 10.87 10.05
C ALA A 179 -7.70 11.97 9.58
N SER A 180 -7.24 13.22 9.45
CA SER A 180 -8.07 14.35 9.04
C SER A 180 -7.56 15.01 7.77
N TYR A 181 -8.36 14.95 6.70
CA TYR A 181 -8.06 15.62 5.43
C TYR A 181 -8.07 17.16 5.54
N TYR A 182 -8.97 17.72 6.33
CA TYR A 182 -9.06 19.17 6.51
C TYR A 182 -8.07 19.66 7.56
N GLN A 183 -8.41 19.57 8.82
CA GLN A 183 -7.60 20.14 9.91
C GLN A 183 -6.22 19.49 10.03
N GLY A 184 -6.16 18.15 9.98
CA GLY A 184 -4.90 17.41 10.11
C GLY A 184 -3.91 17.64 8.96
N GLN A 185 -4.41 18.05 7.79
CA GLN A 185 -3.57 18.41 6.64
C GLN A 185 -3.50 19.94 6.42
N GLY A 186 -3.79 20.74 7.46
CA GLY A 186 -3.65 22.18 7.43
C GLY A 186 -4.58 22.93 6.47
N ARG A 187 -5.75 22.35 6.14
CA ARG A 187 -6.85 23.07 5.50
C ARG A 187 -7.76 23.61 6.59
N ALA A 188 -7.20 24.48 7.43
CA ALA A 188 -7.74 24.85 8.71
C ALA A 188 -9.16 25.39 8.66
N ILE A 189 -10.11 24.61 9.19
CA ILE A 189 -11.48 25.06 9.48
C ILE A 189 -11.60 25.61 10.90
N LEU A 190 -10.60 25.34 11.74
CA LEU A 190 -10.43 25.85 13.10
C LEU A 190 -9.00 26.41 13.25
N PRO A 191 -8.72 27.29 14.23
CA PRO A 191 -7.36 27.76 14.52
C PRO A 191 -6.37 26.61 14.73
N GLY A 192 -5.10 26.79 14.36
CA GLY A 192 -4.01 25.84 14.56
C GLY A 192 -3.67 24.95 13.36
N GLY A 193 -4.38 25.00 12.24
CA GLY A 193 -4.07 24.19 11.06
C GLY A 193 -2.74 24.53 10.40
N ASP A 194 -2.37 25.78 10.35
CA ASP A 194 -1.09 26.24 9.80
C ASP A 194 0.09 25.79 10.66
N GLU A 195 -0.07 25.78 11.99
CA GLU A 195 0.93 25.28 12.92
C GLU A 195 1.17 23.78 12.71
N HIS A 196 0.14 23.03 12.39
CA HIS A 196 0.24 21.58 12.10
C HIS A 196 1.10 21.33 10.85
N LEU A 197 0.88 22.08 9.79
CA LEU A 197 1.74 22.00 8.59
C LEU A 197 3.17 22.47 8.85
N ALA A 198 3.35 23.52 9.61
CA ALA A 198 4.67 24.02 9.97
C ALA A 198 5.46 22.98 10.76
N ARG A 199 4.81 22.25 11.68
CA ARG A 199 5.41 21.14 12.42
C ARG A 199 5.88 20.03 11.49
N PHE A 200 5.07 19.59 10.52
CA PHE A 200 5.48 18.57 9.58
C PHE A 200 6.69 19.00 8.75
N ARG A 201 6.69 20.23 8.25
CA ARG A 201 7.85 20.77 7.48
C ARG A 201 9.10 20.84 8.34
N HIS A 202 8.99 21.28 9.59
CA HIS A 202 10.12 21.33 10.53
C HIS A 202 10.73 19.94 10.78
N LEU A 203 9.90 18.89 10.80
CA LEU A 203 10.32 17.51 10.95
C LEU A 203 10.85 16.86 9.65
N GLY A 204 10.92 17.61 8.55
CA GLY A 204 11.38 17.08 7.26
C GLY A 204 10.39 16.16 6.57
N ILE A 205 9.11 16.21 6.95
CA ILE A 205 8.03 15.46 6.28
C ILE A 205 7.80 16.08 4.90
N ILE A 206 7.89 15.25 3.86
CA ILE A 206 7.81 15.73 2.47
C ILE A 206 6.41 15.69 1.87
N ASN A 207 5.51 14.87 2.43
CA ASN A 207 4.14 14.70 1.91
C ASN A 207 3.15 14.21 2.98
N LEU A 208 1.86 14.42 2.68
CA LEU A 208 0.73 13.98 3.52
C LEU A 208 -0.22 13.09 2.72
N GLU A 209 -0.72 12.05 3.37
CA GLU A 209 -1.76 11.12 2.89
C GLU A 209 -2.51 10.51 4.09
N MET A 210 -3.34 9.47 3.90
CA MET A 210 -4.27 9.04 4.96
C MET A 210 -4.22 7.54 5.31
N GLU A 211 -3.38 6.70 4.67
CA GLU A 211 -3.43 5.23 4.79
C GLU A 211 -2.08 4.55 4.99
N ALA A 212 -1.00 5.12 4.48
CA ALA A 212 0.29 4.42 4.34
C ALA A 212 0.90 3.99 5.68
N ALA A 213 0.79 4.79 6.74
CA ALA A 213 1.31 4.38 8.05
C ALA A 213 0.58 3.15 8.60
N THR A 214 -0.74 3.06 8.39
CA THR A 214 -1.53 1.88 8.77
C THR A 214 -1.05 0.65 8.01
N LEU A 215 -0.91 0.77 6.69
CA LEU A 215 -0.45 -0.33 5.85
C LEU A 215 0.95 -0.80 6.24
N LEU A 216 1.92 0.11 6.38
CA LEU A 216 3.30 -0.24 6.66
C LEU A 216 3.49 -0.87 8.05
N ALA A 217 2.87 -0.28 9.07
CA ALA A 217 2.98 -0.80 10.44
C ALA A 217 2.33 -2.18 10.59
N LEU A 218 1.10 -2.35 10.07
CA LEU A 218 0.43 -3.67 10.12
C LEU A 218 1.17 -4.71 9.29
N ALA A 219 1.67 -4.36 8.10
CA ALA A 219 2.48 -5.28 7.31
C ALA A 219 3.70 -5.77 8.10
N SER A 220 4.43 -4.87 8.77
CA SER A 220 5.56 -5.24 9.62
C SER A 220 5.15 -6.18 10.76
N LEU A 221 4.07 -5.87 11.48
CA LEU A 221 3.54 -6.72 12.58
C LEU A 221 3.11 -8.12 12.10
N LEU A 222 2.67 -8.24 10.85
CA LEU A 222 2.23 -9.49 10.24
C LEU A 222 3.36 -10.24 9.52
N GLY A 223 4.59 -9.72 9.50
CA GLY A 223 5.71 -10.29 8.75
C GLY A 223 5.49 -10.25 7.24
N LEU A 224 4.84 -9.21 6.73
CA LEU A 224 4.62 -8.93 5.30
C LEU A 224 5.64 -7.92 4.81
N ARG A 225 5.85 -7.89 3.49
CA ARG A 225 6.57 -6.81 2.82
C ARG A 225 5.58 -5.72 2.38
N ALA A 226 5.91 -4.47 2.61
CA ALA A 226 5.08 -3.37 2.13
C ALA A 226 5.90 -2.19 1.63
N GLY A 227 5.33 -1.43 0.69
CA GLY A 227 5.89 -0.19 0.17
C GLY A 227 4.81 0.77 -0.30
N VAL A 228 5.25 1.98 -0.68
CA VAL A 228 4.36 3.09 -0.99
C VAL A 228 4.88 3.85 -2.19
N VAL A 229 4.05 4.02 -3.22
CA VAL A 229 4.28 4.92 -4.35
C VAL A 229 3.06 5.80 -4.55
N LEU A 230 3.26 7.11 -4.59
CA LEU A 230 2.20 8.11 -4.60
C LEU A 230 2.42 9.13 -5.72
N GLY A 231 1.35 9.52 -6.39
CA GLY A 231 1.33 10.65 -7.31
C GLY A 231 1.10 11.96 -6.57
N VAL A 232 1.89 12.98 -6.88
CA VAL A 232 1.73 14.32 -6.29
C VAL A 232 0.62 15.07 -7.02
N HIS A 233 -0.57 15.12 -6.41
CA HIS A 233 -1.75 15.81 -6.98
C HIS A 233 -1.87 17.26 -6.56
N ILE A 234 -1.18 17.66 -5.50
CA ILE A 234 -1.08 19.03 -5.06
C ILE A 234 0.28 19.28 -4.40
N ASN A 235 0.92 20.41 -4.72
CA ASN A 235 1.99 20.92 -3.90
C ASN A 235 1.42 21.97 -2.93
N ARG A 236 1.38 21.64 -1.64
CA ARG A 236 0.81 22.44 -0.56
C ARG A 236 1.67 23.63 -0.16
N ALA A 237 2.95 23.64 -0.55
CA ALA A 237 3.83 24.79 -0.30
C ALA A 237 3.62 25.90 -1.35
N LEU A 238 3.18 25.53 -2.54
CA LEU A 238 2.99 26.43 -3.68
C LEU A 238 1.51 26.65 -4.02
N ASP A 239 0.59 25.92 -3.37
CA ASP A 239 -0.84 25.84 -3.69
C ASP A 239 -1.08 25.57 -5.19
N ARG A 240 -0.35 24.59 -5.73
CA ARG A 240 -0.43 24.20 -7.13
C ARG A 240 -0.93 22.78 -7.27
N TRP A 241 -1.99 22.64 -8.08
CA TRP A 241 -2.59 21.35 -8.41
C TRP A 241 -1.93 20.72 -9.64
N ASP A 242 -2.10 19.39 -9.75
CA ASP A 242 -1.72 18.60 -10.91
C ASP A 242 -2.83 18.66 -11.96
N ASP A 243 -2.57 19.36 -13.07
CA ASP A 243 -3.51 19.48 -14.19
C ASP A 243 -3.60 18.20 -15.04
N ALA A 244 -2.67 17.25 -14.82
CA ALA A 244 -2.57 15.99 -15.54
C ALA A 244 -2.82 14.77 -14.64
N TYR A 245 -3.80 14.84 -13.74
CA TYR A 245 -4.13 13.83 -12.73
C TYR A 245 -4.08 12.39 -13.27
N GLU A 246 -4.73 12.15 -14.42
CA GLU A 246 -4.84 10.82 -15.04
C GLU A 246 -3.46 10.27 -15.44
N ALA A 247 -2.63 11.11 -16.06
CA ALA A 247 -1.28 10.73 -16.46
C ALA A 247 -0.38 10.45 -15.25
N THR A 248 -0.57 11.18 -14.14
CA THR A 248 0.14 10.95 -12.89
C THR A 248 -0.27 9.63 -12.25
N GLN A 249 -1.57 9.30 -12.28
CA GLN A 249 -2.06 7.99 -11.83
C GLN A 249 -1.48 6.83 -12.67
N ASP A 250 -1.39 6.99 -14.01
CA ASP A 250 -0.75 5.99 -14.88
C ASP A 250 0.71 5.74 -14.50
N LYS A 251 1.48 6.80 -14.19
CA LYS A 251 2.86 6.63 -13.71
C LYS A 251 2.93 5.80 -12.42
N VAL A 252 2.05 6.09 -11.43
CA VAL A 252 1.96 5.32 -10.18
C VAL A 252 1.70 3.84 -10.46
N ILE A 253 0.71 3.54 -11.31
CA ILE A 253 0.32 2.18 -11.68
C ILE A 253 1.49 1.44 -12.33
N ARG A 254 2.14 2.05 -13.32
CA ARG A 254 3.24 1.43 -14.06
C ARG A 254 4.46 1.15 -13.18
N VAL A 255 4.81 2.08 -12.28
CA VAL A 255 5.90 1.87 -11.31
C VAL A 255 5.57 0.73 -10.34
N ALA A 256 4.35 0.67 -9.81
CA ALA A 256 3.95 -0.39 -8.90
C ALA A 256 3.94 -1.77 -9.56
N LEU A 257 3.42 -1.89 -10.78
CA LEU A 257 3.40 -3.15 -11.54
C LEU A 257 4.81 -3.61 -11.92
N GLU A 258 5.67 -2.69 -12.34
CA GLU A 258 7.06 -3.00 -12.66
C GLU A 258 7.85 -3.43 -11.41
N ALA A 259 7.57 -2.82 -10.25
CA ALA A 259 8.14 -3.26 -8.98
C ALA A 259 7.69 -4.68 -8.60
N VAL A 260 6.42 -5.04 -8.82
CA VAL A 260 5.92 -6.43 -8.65
C VAL A 260 6.70 -7.41 -9.53
N ARG A 261 6.91 -7.09 -10.82
CA ARG A 261 7.71 -7.91 -11.73
C ARG A 261 9.13 -8.15 -11.21
N ARG A 262 9.77 -7.12 -10.69
CA ARG A 262 11.14 -7.21 -10.13
C ARG A 262 11.18 -8.10 -8.89
N LEU A 263 10.24 -7.91 -7.96
CA LEU A 263 10.14 -8.70 -6.74
C LEU A 263 9.81 -10.18 -7.01
N GLY A 264 8.97 -10.47 -8.01
CA GLY A 264 8.62 -11.83 -8.40
C GLY A 264 9.80 -12.60 -9.00
N ARG A 265 10.65 -11.94 -9.79
CA ARG A 265 11.89 -12.55 -10.35
C ARG A 265 12.95 -12.84 -9.29
N GLY A 266 13.09 -11.97 -8.31
CA GLY A 266 14.02 -12.17 -7.19
C GLY A 266 13.68 -13.39 -6.34
N GLY A 267 12.39 -13.65 -6.09
CA GLY A 267 11.92 -14.82 -5.38
C GLY A 267 12.18 -16.14 -6.12
N ALA A 268 12.05 -16.15 -7.44
CA ALA A 268 12.33 -17.31 -8.27
C ALA A 268 13.84 -17.67 -8.35
N ALA A 269 14.71 -16.67 -8.28
CA ALA A 269 16.16 -16.86 -8.25
C ALA A 269 16.63 -17.43 -6.89
N ALA A 270 16.09 -16.90 -5.79
CA ALA A 270 16.43 -17.35 -4.43
C ALA A 270 15.99 -18.82 -4.17
N SER A 271 14.84 -19.22 -4.73
CA SER A 271 14.35 -20.61 -4.63
C SER A 271 15.23 -21.64 -5.37
N LYS A 272 15.86 -21.23 -6.47
CA LYS A 272 16.77 -22.11 -7.24
C LYS A 272 18.13 -22.30 -6.55
N THR A 273 18.61 -21.33 -5.79
CA THR A 273 19.86 -21.43 -5.04
C THR A 273 19.74 -22.18 -3.72
N ALA A 274 18.55 -22.16 -3.09
CA ALA A 274 18.30 -22.92 -1.86
C ALA A 274 18.12 -24.43 -2.07
N GLY A 275 17.83 -24.89 -3.29
CA GLY A 275 17.69 -26.31 -3.67
C GLY A 275 19.00 -27.04 -3.93
N GLY A 276 20.15 -26.38 -3.83
CA GLY A 276 21.45 -26.89 -4.31
C GLY A 276 22.45 -27.35 -3.27
N THR A 277 22.18 -27.31 -1.97
CA THR A 277 23.15 -27.71 -0.94
C THR A 277 22.56 -28.57 0.16
N SER A 278 22.17 -29.81 -0.20
CA SER A 278 22.17 -30.89 0.77
C SER A 278 23.58 -31.50 0.80
N ARG A 279 24.49 -30.97 1.63
CA ARG A 279 25.65 -31.72 2.06
C ARG A 279 25.33 -32.37 3.40
N ARG A 280 25.24 -33.71 3.35
CA ARG A 280 25.32 -34.56 4.53
C ARG A 280 26.64 -34.32 5.24
N VAL A 281 26.61 -34.10 6.51
CA VAL A 281 27.58 -34.58 7.48
C VAL A 281 26.82 -35.15 8.64
#